data_eff845787f9fffda46fd3dbee6b412f9
#
_entry.id   eff845787f9fffda46fd3dbee6b412f9
#
_cell.length_a   1.000
_cell.length_b   1.000
_cell.length_c   1.000
_cell.angle_alpha   90.00
_cell.angle_beta   90.00
_cell.angle_gamma   90.00
#
_symmetry.space_group_name_H-M   'P 1'
#
loop_
_entity.id
_entity.type
_entity.pdbx_description
1 polymer ?
#
loop_
_entity_poly.entity_id
_entity_poly.type
_entity_poly.pdbx_seq_one_letter_code
_entity_poly.pdbx_strand_id
1 'polypeptide(L)'
;IKKPFCLFVFLIVSCGGGGNSQQSTVSPPSPPVTPSHPVVWDIATPESVGMNKSVLDEAFRYAMEDGSYTQAAVVIKDGKLVYERYRGITRSEASVINESISIDFVTLSNLYDERDVRSYVSSWSTAKSFTSILIALAVEEGFINSINDSASSYITEWSTDERSVISIKNLLDMRSGLVPMCFIVSINDIGECQTASGASSGGNIVYSNDQMTKCISRDLANEGET
;
A
#
# COMPACT_ATOMS: atom_id res chain seq x y z
N ILE A 1 24.64 20.76 2.70
CA ILE A 1 24.21 19.98 1.49
C ILE A 1 22.88 19.34 1.88
N LYS A 2 21.76 19.97 1.47
CA LYS A 2 20.42 19.42 1.67
C LYS A 2 20.29 18.19 0.77
N LYS A 3 20.18 17.00 1.36
CA LYS A 3 19.81 15.80 0.61
C LYS A 3 18.34 15.96 0.20
N PRO A 4 17.96 15.76 -1.08
CA PRO A 4 16.57 15.73 -1.45
C PRO A 4 15.94 14.48 -0.82
N PHE A 5 14.99 14.71 0.07
CA PHE A 5 14.13 13.66 0.63
C PHE A 5 13.10 13.31 -0.45
N CYS A 6 13.36 12.26 -1.18
CA CYS A 6 12.40 11.71 -2.13
C CYS A 6 11.40 10.87 -1.35
N LEU A 7 10.29 11.48 -0.94
CA LEU A 7 9.16 10.77 -0.36
C LEU A 7 8.50 9.94 -1.48
N PHE A 8 8.96 8.70 -1.65
CA PHE A 8 8.30 7.73 -2.53
C PHE A 8 7.02 7.24 -1.86
N VAL A 9 5.95 7.96 -2.15
CA VAL A 9 4.60 7.59 -1.76
C VAL A 9 4.07 6.56 -2.76
N PHE A 10 4.19 5.28 -2.45
CA PHE A 10 3.60 4.20 -3.24
C PHE A 10 2.24 3.81 -2.67
N LEU A 11 1.18 4.26 -3.31
CA LEU A 11 -0.17 3.75 -3.05
C LEU A 11 -0.34 2.37 -3.69
N ILE A 12 -0.67 1.39 -2.87
CA ILE A 12 -1.25 0.16 -3.36
C ILE A 12 -2.74 0.32 -3.29
N VAL A 13 -3.31 0.36 -4.44
CA VAL A 13 -4.72 0.13 -4.60
C VAL A 13 -4.92 -1.37 -4.60
N SER A 14 -5.46 -1.90 -3.51
CA SER A 14 -6.07 -3.22 -3.51
C SER A 14 -7.35 -3.12 -4.35
N CYS A 15 -7.32 -3.66 -5.56
CA CYS A 15 -8.50 -3.78 -6.40
C CYS A 15 -9.42 -4.84 -5.84
N GLY A 16 -10.43 -4.45 -5.08
CA GLY A 16 -11.54 -5.31 -4.72
C GLY A 16 -12.61 -5.23 -5.82
N GLY A 17 -12.77 -6.28 -6.62
CA GLY A 17 -13.70 -6.31 -7.75
C GLY A 17 -15.04 -6.91 -7.40
N GLY A 18 -16.10 -6.27 -7.86
CA GLY A 18 -17.41 -6.85 -8.06
C GLY A 18 -17.74 -6.82 -9.54
N GLY A 19 -17.59 -7.90 -10.23
CA GLY A 19 -17.99 -8.07 -11.63
C GLY A 19 -18.99 -9.19 -11.76
N ASN A 20 -20.14 -8.87 -12.29
CA ASN A 20 -21.24 -9.80 -12.55
C ASN A 20 -20.97 -10.53 -13.88
N SER A 21 -20.70 -11.83 -13.87
CA SER A 21 -20.90 -12.68 -15.04
C SER A 21 -20.91 -14.15 -14.67
N GLN A 22 -22.02 -14.77 -15.02
CA GLN A 22 -22.34 -16.20 -15.23
C GLN A 22 -21.86 -17.23 -14.19
N GLN A 23 -22.88 -17.76 -13.59
CA GLN A 23 -23.02 -18.79 -12.60
C GLN A 23 -22.36 -20.12 -13.02
N SER A 24 -21.15 -20.34 -12.53
CA SER A 24 -20.73 -21.69 -12.17
C SER A 24 -21.18 -21.91 -10.72
N THR A 25 -21.86 -23.02 -10.47
CA THR A 25 -22.35 -23.37 -9.14
C THR A 25 -21.19 -23.81 -8.23
N VAL A 26 -20.34 -22.88 -7.90
CA VAL A 26 -19.44 -23.00 -6.75
C VAL A 26 -20.19 -22.41 -5.58
N SER A 27 -20.40 -23.21 -4.54
CA SER A 27 -20.96 -22.70 -3.28
C SER A 27 -20.24 -21.42 -2.89
N PRO A 28 -20.96 -20.35 -2.50
CA PRO A 28 -20.30 -19.12 -2.10
C PRO A 28 -19.32 -19.44 -0.97
N PRO A 29 -18.11 -18.88 -1.00
CA PRO A 29 -17.18 -19.01 0.10
C PRO A 29 -17.89 -18.57 1.37
N SER A 30 -17.71 -19.32 2.44
CA SER A 30 -18.23 -18.96 3.76
C SER A 30 -17.84 -17.50 4.04
N PRO A 31 -18.77 -16.68 4.55
CA PRO A 31 -18.45 -15.29 4.85
C PRO A 31 -17.18 -15.23 5.72
N PRO A 32 -16.31 -14.25 5.51
CA PRO A 32 -15.10 -14.12 6.32
C PRO A 32 -15.48 -14.23 7.78
N VAL A 33 -14.87 -15.17 8.48
CA VAL A 33 -15.04 -15.29 9.93
C VAL A 33 -14.44 -14.01 10.49
N THR A 34 -15.29 -13.05 10.84
CA THR A 34 -14.84 -11.90 11.60
C THR A 34 -14.20 -12.47 12.86
N PRO A 35 -12.91 -12.21 13.13
CA PRO A 35 -12.32 -12.67 14.37
C PRO A 35 -13.20 -12.20 15.51
N SER A 36 -13.72 -13.11 16.29
CA SER A 36 -14.67 -12.81 17.35
C SER A 36 -14.08 -11.95 18.47
N HIS A 37 -12.77 -11.68 18.39
CA HIS A 37 -12.03 -10.85 19.33
C HIS A 37 -10.95 -10.08 18.57
N PRO A 38 -10.70 -8.80 18.91
CA PRO A 38 -9.51 -8.12 18.42
C PRO A 38 -8.28 -8.95 18.84
N VAL A 39 -7.31 -9.07 17.95
CA VAL A 39 -6.03 -9.69 18.31
C VAL A 39 -5.43 -8.86 19.43
N VAL A 40 -5.50 -9.37 20.64
CA VAL A 40 -4.87 -8.77 21.81
C VAL A 40 -3.48 -9.42 21.93
N TRP A 41 -2.45 -8.62 21.74
CA TRP A 41 -1.09 -9.09 21.97
C TRP A 41 -0.87 -9.37 23.46
N ASP A 42 -0.27 -10.50 23.77
CA ASP A 42 0.31 -10.69 25.09
C ASP A 42 1.39 -9.63 25.31
N ILE A 43 1.37 -8.99 26.46
CA ILE A 43 2.33 -7.94 26.81
C ILE A 43 3.43 -8.52 27.66
N ALA A 44 4.67 -8.13 27.37
CA ALA A 44 5.83 -8.50 28.15
C ALA A 44 6.73 -7.29 28.42
N THR A 45 7.48 -7.31 29.51
CA THR A 45 8.54 -6.32 29.70
C THR A 45 9.76 -6.67 28.88
N PRO A 46 10.56 -5.69 28.42
CA PRO A 46 11.79 -5.95 27.69
C PRO A 46 12.68 -6.99 28.38
N GLU A 47 12.89 -6.85 29.65
CA GLU A 47 13.78 -7.72 30.45
C GLU A 47 13.29 -9.16 30.49
N SER A 48 11.96 -9.36 30.53
CA SER A 48 11.36 -10.71 30.61
C SER A 48 11.59 -11.54 29.34
N VAL A 49 11.93 -10.89 28.23
CA VAL A 49 12.23 -11.50 26.93
C VAL A 49 13.70 -11.29 26.53
N GLY A 50 14.57 -10.95 27.50
CA GLY A 50 16.01 -10.79 27.29
C GLY A 50 16.40 -9.55 26.50
N MET A 51 15.57 -8.50 26.48
CA MET A 51 15.87 -7.22 25.87
C MET A 51 16.23 -6.18 26.94
N ASN A 52 16.98 -5.18 26.55
CA ASN A 52 17.39 -4.09 27.44
C ASN A 52 16.49 -2.87 27.19
N LYS A 53 15.73 -2.48 28.20
CA LYS A 53 14.81 -1.34 28.13
C LYS A 53 15.53 -0.03 27.77
N SER A 54 16.71 0.23 28.34
CA SER A 54 17.45 1.47 28.05
C SER A 54 17.87 1.59 26.59
N VAL A 55 18.22 0.46 25.96
CA VAL A 55 18.51 0.41 24.51
C VAL A 55 17.26 0.68 23.69
N LEU A 56 16.11 0.14 24.09
CA LEU A 56 14.83 0.42 23.44
C LEU A 56 14.42 1.88 23.63
N ASP A 57 14.57 2.43 24.84
CA ASP A 57 14.29 3.86 25.10
C ASP A 57 15.11 4.75 24.15
N GLU A 58 16.39 4.46 23.95
CA GLU A 58 17.25 5.21 23.04
C GLU A 58 16.85 5.02 21.57
N ALA A 59 16.60 3.79 21.15
CA ALA A 59 16.14 3.50 19.79
C ALA A 59 14.82 4.21 19.45
N PHE A 60 13.88 4.21 20.40
CA PHE A 60 12.59 4.87 20.21
C PHE A 60 12.69 6.39 20.33
N ARG A 61 13.61 6.91 21.13
CA ARG A 61 13.92 8.35 21.12
C ARG A 61 14.37 8.78 19.74
N TYR A 62 15.29 8.05 19.13
CA TYR A 62 15.75 8.30 17.77
C TYR A 62 14.64 8.15 16.74
N ALA A 63 13.86 7.06 16.81
CA ALA A 63 12.78 6.80 15.86
C ALA A 63 11.68 7.88 15.89
N MET A 64 11.42 8.47 17.06
CA MET A 64 10.37 9.50 17.27
C MET A 64 10.90 10.94 17.22
N GLU A 65 12.14 11.12 16.79
CA GLU A 65 12.74 12.46 16.68
C GLU A 65 11.99 13.30 15.64
N ASP A 66 11.91 14.62 15.86
CA ASP A 66 11.33 15.54 14.90
C ASP A 66 12.06 15.45 13.54
N GLY A 67 11.29 15.40 12.47
CA GLY A 67 11.80 15.16 11.11
C GLY A 67 11.98 13.69 10.74
N SER A 68 11.67 12.74 11.63
CA SER A 68 11.65 11.31 11.30
C SER A 68 10.36 10.87 10.59
N TYR A 69 9.29 11.64 10.73
CA TYR A 69 7.92 11.32 10.26
C TYR A 69 7.35 10.02 10.83
N THR A 70 8.00 9.43 11.82
CA THR A 70 7.52 8.21 12.47
C THR A 70 6.39 8.55 13.43
N GLN A 71 5.23 7.95 13.25
CA GLN A 71 4.05 8.18 14.11
C GLN A 71 3.76 7.02 15.06
N ALA A 72 4.24 5.83 14.73
CA ALA A 72 4.11 4.65 15.56
C ALA A 72 5.34 3.75 15.39
N ALA A 73 5.79 3.15 16.47
CA ALA A 73 6.82 2.12 16.44
C ALA A 73 6.51 1.10 17.53
N VAL A 74 6.68 -0.18 17.20
CA VAL A 74 6.41 -1.29 18.12
C VAL A 74 7.54 -2.32 18.05
N VAL A 75 7.78 -3.00 19.15
CA VAL A 75 8.64 -4.18 19.20
C VAL A 75 7.83 -5.37 19.65
N ILE A 76 7.84 -6.41 18.82
CA ILE A 76 7.24 -7.70 19.12
C ILE A 76 8.37 -8.73 19.20
N LYS A 77 8.41 -9.47 20.27
CA LYS A 77 9.37 -10.57 20.46
C LYS A 77 8.67 -11.77 21.07
N ASP A 78 8.94 -12.94 20.50
CA ASP A 78 8.36 -14.22 20.92
C ASP A 78 6.82 -14.18 20.99
N GLY A 79 6.20 -13.48 19.99
CA GLY A 79 4.75 -13.30 19.91
C GLY A 79 4.17 -12.33 20.94
N LYS A 80 4.99 -11.58 21.67
CA LYS A 80 4.55 -10.63 22.69
C LYS A 80 4.90 -9.19 22.31
N LEU A 81 3.98 -8.27 22.59
CA LEU A 81 4.25 -6.84 22.48
C LEU A 81 5.12 -6.40 23.67
N VAL A 82 6.33 -5.96 23.36
CA VAL A 82 7.35 -5.65 24.35
C VAL A 82 7.51 -4.16 24.58
N TYR A 83 7.39 -3.38 23.53
CA TYR A 83 7.59 -1.93 23.58
C TYR A 83 6.80 -1.25 22.48
N GLU A 84 6.23 -0.09 22.79
CA GLU A 84 5.47 0.71 21.84
C GLU A 84 5.53 2.20 22.15
N ARG A 85 5.51 3.02 21.12
CA ARG A 85 5.40 4.48 21.22
C ARG A 85 4.59 4.99 20.03
N TYR A 86 3.85 6.07 20.31
CA TYR A 86 2.98 6.74 19.34
C TYR A 86 3.14 8.24 19.43
N ARG A 87 2.94 8.95 18.33
CA ARG A 87 2.84 10.40 18.28
C ARG A 87 2.09 10.86 17.03
N GLY A 88 1.59 12.08 17.01
CA GLY A 88 1.13 12.78 15.83
C GLY A 88 2.28 13.36 15.00
N ILE A 89 1.93 14.00 13.90
CA ILE A 89 2.88 14.78 13.09
C ILE A 89 3.29 16.04 13.87
N THR A 90 4.57 16.41 13.80
CA THR A 90 5.02 17.68 14.39
C THR A 90 4.70 18.85 13.45
N ARG A 91 4.72 20.07 13.99
CA ARG A 91 4.49 21.27 13.19
C ARG A 91 5.56 21.46 12.13
N SER A 92 6.83 21.16 12.43
CA SER A 92 7.95 21.23 11.49
C SER A 92 7.79 20.21 10.35
N GLU A 93 7.43 18.97 10.67
CA GLU A 93 7.16 17.94 9.68
C GLU A 93 5.98 18.33 8.76
N ALA A 94 4.89 18.84 9.34
CA ALA A 94 3.73 19.29 8.59
C ALA A 94 4.07 20.49 7.67
N SER A 95 4.94 21.39 8.12
CA SER A 95 5.39 22.52 7.30
C SER A 95 6.16 22.06 6.05
N VAL A 96 7.05 21.09 6.22
CA VAL A 96 7.82 20.50 5.10
C VAL A 96 6.89 19.79 4.09
N ILE A 97 5.90 19.06 4.58
CA ILE A 97 4.91 18.41 3.71
C ILE A 97 4.07 19.45 2.96
N ASN A 98 3.61 20.51 3.64
CA ASN A 98 2.84 21.60 3.02
C ASN A 98 3.64 22.28 1.89
N GLU A 99 4.92 22.56 2.09
CA GLU A 99 5.81 23.11 1.04
C GLU A 99 5.91 22.18 -0.18
N SER A 100 5.84 20.87 0.05
CA SER A 100 6.03 19.86 -1.01
C SER A 100 4.77 19.56 -1.81
N ILE A 101 3.60 19.56 -1.15
CA ILE A 101 2.34 19.07 -1.76
C ILE A 101 1.15 20.01 -1.59
N SER A 102 1.38 21.22 -1.11
CA SER A 102 0.37 22.28 -0.97
C SER A 102 -0.89 21.86 -0.17
N ILE A 103 -0.73 21.03 0.85
CA ILE A 103 -1.79 20.69 1.79
C ILE A 103 -1.60 21.53 3.06
N ASP A 104 -2.64 22.26 3.45
CA ASP A 104 -2.56 23.15 4.61
C ASP A 104 -2.34 22.40 5.93
N PHE A 105 -1.79 23.12 6.91
CA PHE A 105 -1.43 22.55 8.22
C PHE A 105 -2.64 21.95 8.96
N VAL A 106 -3.83 22.54 8.86
CA VAL A 106 -5.03 22.03 9.55
C VAL A 106 -5.43 20.68 9.01
N THR A 107 -5.45 20.55 7.68
CA THR A 107 -5.73 19.28 6.99
C THR A 107 -4.67 18.22 7.36
N LEU A 108 -3.38 18.55 7.33
CA LEU A 108 -2.32 17.64 7.72
C LEU A 108 -2.43 17.22 9.18
N SER A 109 -2.72 18.16 10.08
CA SER A 109 -2.89 17.86 11.50
C SER A 109 -4.07 16.94 11.76
N ASN A 110 -5.17 17.09 11.02
CA ASN A 110 -6.33 16.21 11.14
C ASN A 110 -6.06 14.80 10.58
N LEU A 111 -5.28 14.70 9.49
CA LEU A 111 -4.92 13.41 8.89
C LEU A 111 -3.88 12.64 9.71
N TYR A 112 -3.01 13.34 10.40
CA TYR A 112 -1.86 12.80 11.12
C TYR A 112 -1.84 13.24 12.59
N ASP A 113 -3.02 13.34 13.21
CA ASP A 113 -3.21 13.67 14.60
C ASP A 113 -2.50 12.69 15.55
N GLU A 114 -2.54 12.94 16.84
CA GLU A 114 -1.95 12.03 17.83
C GLU A 114 -2.42 10.61 17.59
N ARG A 115 -1.44 9.70 17.56
CA ARG A 115 -1.67 8.27 17.38
C ARG A 115 -1.71 7.56 18.72
N ASP A 116 -2.47 6.51 18.75
CA ASP A 116 -2.52 5.54 19.83
C ASP A 116 -2.61 4.11 19.28
N VAL A 117 -2.71 3.13 20.15
CA VAL A 117 -2.83 1.70 19.79
C VAL A 117 -4.07 1.38 18.94
N ARG A 118 -5.05 2.27 18.90
CA ARG A 118 -6.33 2.10 18.16
C ARG A 118 -6.39 2.90 16.88
N SER A 119 -5.40 3.73 16.63
CA SER A 119 -5.39 4.60 15.46
C SER A 119 -5.25 3.79 14.17
N TYR A 120 -6.14 4.06 13.22
CA TYR A 120 -6.00 3.54 11.87
C TYR A 120 -4.95 4.35 11.11
N VAL A 121 -4.09 3.66 10.40
CA VAL A 121 -3.07 4.28 9.56
C VAL A 121 -3.12 3.68 8.17
N SER A 122 -2.79 4.49 7.16
CA SER A 122 -2.63 3.98 5.81
C SER A 122 -1.41 3.07 5.76
N SER A 123 -1.59 1.86 5.25
CA SER A 123 -0.53 0.86 5.15
C SER A 123 0.48 1.16 4.04
N TRP A 124 0.12 2.05 3.11
CA TRP A 124 0.94 2.36 1.94
C TRP A 124 1.47 1.07 1.28
N SER A 125 2.73 1.06 0.86
CA SER A 125 3.35 -0.10 0.21
C SER A 125 3.45 -1.37 1.05
N THR A 126 3.27 -1.30 2.36
CA THR A 126 3.19 -2.50 3.21
C THR A 126 2.05 -3.44 2.76
N ALA A 127 0.95 -2.89 2.21
CA ALA A 127 -0.13 -3.70 1.65
C ALA A 127 0.32 -4.66 0.53
N LYS A 128 1.43 -4.38 -0.21
CA LYS A 128 1.99 -5.29 -1.22
C LYS A 128 2.44 -6.63 -0.61
N SER A 129 2.96 -6.59 0.61
CA SER A 129 3.34 -7.82 1.33
C SER A 129 2.10 -8.69 1.62
N PHE A 130 1.00 -8.06 2.05
CA PHE A 130 -0.27 -8.78 2.25
C PHE A 130 -0.83 -9.32 0.94
N THR A 131 -0.78 -8.53 -0.15
CA THR A 131 -1.19 -8.99 -1.47
C THR A 131 -0.38 -10.20 -1.93
N SER A 132 0.94 -10.21 -1.71
CA SER A 132 1.80 -11.34 -2.06
C SER A 132 1.41 -12.60 -1.28
N ILE A 133 1.09 -12.48 0.00
CA ILE A 133 0.62 -13.59 0.82
C ILE A 133 -0.72 -14.11 0.30
N LEU A 134 -1.66 -13.23 -0.03
CA LEU A 134 -2.97 -13.64 -0.58
C LEU A 134 -2.82 -14.37 -1.92
N ILE A 135 -1.93 -13.93 -2.80
CA ILE A 135 -1.62 -14.63 -4.05
C ILE A 135 -1.01 -16.01 -3.76
N ALA A 136 -0.08 -16.11 -2.79
CA ALA A 136 0.50 -17.40 -2.42
C ALA A 136 -0.57 -18.38 -1.90
N LEU A 137 -1.50 -17.91 -1.06
CA LEU A 137 -2.64 -18.71 -0.59
C LEU A 137 -3.56 -19.12 -1.74
N ALA A 138 -3.84 -18.20 -2.68
CA ALA A 138 -4.66 -18.53 -3.85
C ALA A 138 -4.01 -19.59 -4.74
N VAL A 139 -2.68 -19.63 -4.83
CA VAL A 139 -1.94 -20.71 -5.50
C VAL A 139 -2.05 -22.01 -4.71
N GLU A 140 -1.86 -21.98 -3.39
CA GLU A 140 -1.95 -23.17 -2.52
C GLU A 140 -3.34 -23.78 -2.55
N GLU A 141 -4.38 -22.96 -2.57
CA GLU A 141 -5.78 -23.40 -2.63
C GLU A 141 -6.27 -23.76 -4.05
N GLY A 142 -5.42 -23.59 -5.07
CA GLY A 142 -5.71 -23.95 -6.46
C GLY A 142 -6.60 -22.96 -7.23
N PHE A 143 -6.84 -21.76 -6.70
CA PHE A 143 -7.53 -20.69 -7.45
C PHE A 143 -6.62 -20.08 -8.52
N ILE A 144 -5.32 -20.15 -8.32
CA ILE A 144 -4.27 -19.77 -9.27
C ILE A 144 -3.37 -21.00 -9.45
N ASN A 145 -3.13 -21.43 -10.70
CA ASN A 145 -2.29 -22.61 -10.91
C ASN A 145 -0.80 -22.30 -10.68
N SER A 146 -0.36 -21.11 -11.11
CA SER A 146 1.04 -20.68 -10.97
C SER A 146 1.15 -19.16 -11.01
N ILE A 147 2.11 -18.59 -10.28
CA ILE A 147 2.48 -17.18 -10.45
C ILE A 147 3.03 -16.86 -11.84
N ASN A 148 3.43 -17.87 -12.61
CA ASN A 148 3.88 -17.72 -13.99
C ASN A 148 2.72 -17.70 -15.00
N ASP A 149 1.49 -17.96 -14.57
CA ASP A 149 0.33 -17.85 -15.44
C ASP A 149 0.16 -16.41 -15.90
N SER A 150 -0.38 -16.25 -17.11
CA SER A 150 -0.79 -14.93 -17.57
C SER A 150 -1.85 -14.35 -16.64
N ALA A 151 -1.66 -13.10 -16.25
CA ALA A 151 -2.65 -12.36 -15.51
C ALA A 151 -3.98 -12.22 -16.28
N SER A 152 -3.95 -12.31 -17.61
CA SER A 152 -5.14 -12.27 -18.47
C SER A 152 -6.10 -13.46 -18.26
N SER A 153 -5.63 -14.54 -17.63
CA SER A 153 -6.52 -15.63 -17.20
C SER A 153 -7.50 -15.20 -16.11
N TYR A 154 -7.21 -14.11 -15.42
CA TYR A 154 -7.99 -13.56 -14.30
C TYR A 154 -8.48 -12.14 -14.58
N ILE A 155 -7.70 -11.35 -15.36
CA ILE A 155 -8.04 -10.02 -15.86
C ILE A 155 -8.39 -10.17 -17.33
N THR A 156 -9.62 -10.57 -17.60
CA THR A 156 -10.06 -10.96 -18.95
C THR A 156 -9.99 -9.84 -19.99
N GLU A 157 -10.00 -8.59 -19.54
CA GLU A 157 -9.81 -7.39 -20.37
C GLU A 157 -8.45 -7.36 -21.07
N TRP A 158 -7.46 -8.07 -20.54
CA TRP A 158 -6.12 -8.16 -21.14
C TRP A 158 -5.95 -9.34 -22.09
N SER A 159 -6.97 -10.18 -22.25
CA SER A 159 -6.84 -11.44 -23.02
C SER A 159 -6.70 -11.26 -24.54
N THR A 160 -7.07 -10.09 -25.06
CA THR A 160 -7.14 -9.81 -26.50
C THR A 160 -6.08 -8.83 -27.01
N ASP A 161 -5.20 -8.36 -26.14
CA ASP A 161 -4.14 -7.41 -26.50
C ASP A 161 -2.77 -7.82 -25.96
N GLU A 162 -1.77 -6.96 -26.18
CA GLU A 162 -0.38 -7.22 -25.81
C GLU A 162 -0.15 -7.45 -24.32
N ARG A 163 -1.07 -7.02 -23.46
CA ARG A 163 -0.99 -7.25 -22.00
C ARG A 163 -1.23 -8.70 -21.62
N SER A 164 -1.69 -9.53 -22.57
CA SER A 164 -1.87 -10.98 -22.37
C SER A 164 -0.59 -11.73 -22.02
N VAL A 165 0.59 -11.15 -22.30
CA VAL A 165 1.89 -11.74 -21.92
C VAL A 165 2.32 -11.41 -20.49
N ILE A 166 1.64 -10.50 -19.80
CA ILE A 166 1.96 -10.12 -18.41
C ILE A 166 1.60 -11.28 -17.49
N SER A 167 2.59 -11.82 -16.80
CA SER A 167 2.35 -12.85 -15.79
C SER A 167 1.98 -12.24 -14.45
N ILE A 168 1.36 -13.05 -13.57
CA ILE A 168 1.12 -12.67 -12.16
C ILE A 168 2.47 -12.31 -11.49
N LYS A 169 3.54 -13.08 -11.82
CA LYS A 169 4.88 -12.79 -11.34
C LYS A 169 5.37 -11.40 -11.76
N ASN A 170 5.13 -10.99 -13.01
CA ASN A 170 5.50 -9.65 -13.46
C ASN A 170 4.81 -8.55 -12.63
N LEU A 171 3.54 -8.75 -12.25
CA LEU A 171 2.81 -7.83 -11.38
C LEU A 171 3.41 -7.81 -9.97
N LEU A 172 3.69 -8.97 -9.39
CA LEU A 172 4.31 -9.08 -8.06
C LEU A 172 5.71 -8.45 -8.00
N ASP A 173 6.50 -8.62 -9.05
CA ASP A 173 7.84 -8.06 -9.16
C ASP A 173 7.83 -6.56 -9.55
N MET A 174 6.64 -5.97 -9.77
CA MET A 174 6.47 -4.61 -10.29
C MET A 174 7.18 -4.37 -11.64
N ARG A 175 7.14 -5.37 -12.52
CA ARG A 175 7.79 -5.40 -13.83
C ARG A 175 6.80 -5.72 -14.94
N SER A 176 5.59 -5.19 -14.82
CA SER A 176 4.50 -5.46 -15.77
C SER A 176 4.68 -4.80 -17.13
N GLY A 177 5.49 -3.77 -17.22
CA GLY A 177 5.60 -2.95 -18.45
C GLY A 177 4.39 -2.04 -18.68
N LEU A 178 3.44 -1.97 -17.76
CA LEU A 178 2.34 -1.01 -17.87
C LEU A 178 2.84 0.41 -17.63
N VAL A 179 2.23 1.37 -18.33
CA VAL A 179 2.47 2.79 -18.09
C VAL A 179 2.40 3.07 -16.58
N PRO A 180 3.35 3.80 -16.01
CA PRO A 180 3.34 4.14 -14.60
C PRO A 180 2.00 4.73 -14.19
N MET A 181 1.55 4.38 -13.00
CA MET A 181 0.32 4.91 -12.44
C MET A 181 0.40 6.43 -12.33
N CYS A 182 -0.64 7.12 -12.80
CA CYS A 182 -0.76 8.54 -12.57
C CYS A 182 -0.99 8.79 -11.08
N PHE A 183 -0.05 9.50 -10.48
CA PHE A 183 -0.14 9.97 -9.12
C PHE A 183 -0.07 11.50 -9.11
N ILE A 184 -1.22 12.14 -8.99
CA ILE A 184 -1.31 13.59 -8.87
C ILE A 184 -1.69 13.93 -7.44
N VAL A 185 -0.90 14.79 -6.82
CA VAL A 185 -1.05 15.21 -5.43
C VAL A 185 -2.05 16.34 -5.30
N SER A 186 -2.29 17.10 -6.38
CA SER A 186 -3.25 18.20 -6.42
C SER A 186 -4.49 17.81 -7.21
N ILE A 187 -5.67 18.05 -6.63
CA ILE A 187 -6.96 17.83 -7.30
C ILE A 187 -7.13 18.73 -8.55
N ASN A 188 -6.36 19.81 -8.64
CA ASN A 188 -6.41 20.74 -9.77
C ASN A 188 -5.68 20.22 -11.01
N ASP A 189 -4.81 19.21 -10.86
CA ASP A 189 -3.96 18.65 -11.92
C ASP A 189 -4.53 17.35 -12.51
N ILE A 190 -5.82 17.08 -12.32
CA ILE A 190 -6.50 15.83 -12.73
C ILE A 190 -6.40 15.55 -14.25
N GLY A 191 -6.05 16.54 -15.06
CA GLY A 191 -6.01 16.43 -16.52
C GLY A 191 -4.72 15.84 -17.11
N GLU A 192 -3.61 15.80 -16.38
CA GLU A 192 -2.28 15.48 -16.93
C GLU A 192 -1.79 14.08 -16.57
N CYS A 193 -2.54 13.07 -16.98
CA CYS A 193 -2.19 11.67 -16.73
C CYS A 193 -1.85 10.92 -18.01
N GLN A 194 -1.25 11.57 -18.99
CA GLN A 194 -0.77 10.95 -20.23
C GLN A 194 0.76 10.97 -20.29
N THR A 195 1.32 9.91 -20.85
CA THR A 195 2.74 9.89 -21.19
C THR A 195 3.02 10.79 -22.39
N ALA A 196 4.28 11.09 -22.66
CA ALA A 196 4.69 11.86 -23.84
C ALA A 196 4.26 11.21 -25.16
N SER A 197 4.09 9.89 -25.19
CA SER A 197 3.58 9.12 -26.34
C SER A 197 2.07 9.12 -26.46
N GLY A 198 1.34 9.64 -25.45
CA GLY A 198 -0.12 9.57 -25.38
C GLY A 198 -0.68 8.26 -24.85
N ALA A 199 0.17 7.30 -24.40
CA ALA A 199 -0.28 6.07 -23.80
C ALA A 199 -1.01 6.35 -22.48
N SER A 200 -2.09 5.60 -22.21
CA SER A 200 -2.96 5.85 -21.06
C SER A 200 -2.38 5.25 -19.79
N SER A 201 -2.27 6.09 -18.76
CA SER A 201 -2.02 5.66 -17.37
C SER A 201 -3.29 5.19 -16.63
N GLY A 202 -4.43 5.13 -17.30
CA GLY A 202 -5.74 4.92 -16.68
C GLY A 202 -6.29 6.14 -15.94
N GLY A 203 -5.58 7.27 -15.96
CA GLY A 203 -5.93 8.50 -15.26
C GLY A 203 -5.52 8.49 -13.78
N ASN A 204 -5.99 9.48 -13.02
CA ASN A 204 -5.65 9.59 -11.61
C ASN A 204 -6.36 8.55 -10.76
N ILE A 205 -5.62 7.55 -10.32
CA ILE A 205 -6.15 6.42 -9.56
C ILE A 205 -6.54 6.83 -8.13
N VAL A 206 -5.78 7.75 -7.51
CA VAL A 206 -5.94 8.12 -6.09
C VAL A 206 -7.33 8.70 -5.79
N TYR A 207 -7.83 9.55 -6.68
CA TYR A 207 -9.13 10.22 -6.52
C TYR A 207 -10.26 9.53 -7.30
N SER A 208 -10.02 8.32 -7.82
CA SER A 208 -11.05 7.58 -8.54
C SER A 208 -11.94 6.79 -7.61
N ASN A 209 -13.25 6.84 -7.83
CA ASN A 209 -14.21 5.94 -7.20
C ASN A 209 -14.15 4.51 -7.78
N ASP A 210 -13.54 4.36 -8.95
CA ASP A 210 -13.32 3.09 -9.64
C ASP A 210 -11.83 2.90 -9.95
N GLN A 211 -11.09 2.59 -8.91
CA GLN A 211 -9.64 2.39 -9.01
C GLN A 211 -9.29 1.14 -9.82
N MET A 212 -10.15 0.11 -9.77
CA MET A 212 -9.91 -1.14 -10.48
C MET A 212 -9.94 -0.95 -11.99
N THR A 213 -11.02 -0.38 -12.52
CA THR A 213 -11.11 -0.08 -13.96
C THR A 213 -9.95 0.78 -14.43
N LYS A 214 -9.53 1.77 -13.63
CA LYS A 214 -8.37 2.60 -13.97
C LYS A 214 -7.05 1.83 -14.00
N CYS A 215 -6.85 0.88 -13.06
CA CYS A 215 -5.68 0.01 -13.10
C CYS A 215 -5.67 -0.90 -14.32
N ILE A 216 -6.82 -1.48 -14.66
CA ILE A 216 -6.98 -2.42 -15.77
C ILE A 216 -6.85 -1.72 -17.12
N SER A 217 -7.29 -0.46 -17.25
CA SER A 217 -7.28 0.30 -18.50
C SER A 217 -5.91 0.91 -18.85
N ARG A 218 -4.86 0.65 -18.06
CA ARG A 218 -3.51 1.15 -18.36
C ARG A 218 -2.94 0.46 -19.59
N ASP A 219 -2.32 1.24 -20.45
CA ASP A 219 -1.60 0.73 -21.62
C ASP A 219 -0.22 0.16 -21.25
N LEU A 220 0.38 -0.59 -22.15
CA LEU A 220 1.81 -0.88 -22.08
C LEU A 220 2.61 0.40 -22.37
N ALA A 221 3.69 0.57 -21.63
CA ALA A 221 4.62 1.65 -21.87
C ALA A 221 5.46 1.36 -23.13
N ASN A 222 5.76 2.40 -23.89
CA ASN A 222 6.72 2.28 -24.98
C ASN A 222 8.14 2.10 -24.43
N GLU A 223 9.03 1.58 -25.29
CA GLU A 223 10.44 1.42 -24.95
C GLU A 223 11.03 2.76 -24.50
N GLY A 224 11.58 2.82 -23.27
CA GLY A 224 12.17 4.02 -22.67
C GLY A 224 11.22 4.88 -21.81
N GLU A 225 9.95 4.51 -21.65
CA GLU A 225 8.98 5.21 -20.78
C GLU A 225 8.81 4.59 -19.39
N THR A 226 9.54 3.55 -19.06
CA THR A 226 9.49 2.83 -17.76
C THR A 226 10.65 3.21 -16.84
#